data_329c54fec1d0de27560ccad55945719f
#
_entry.id   329c54fec1d0de27560ccad55945719f
#
_cell.length_a   1.000
_cell.length_b   1.000
_cell.length_c   1.000
_cell.angle_alpha   90.00
_cell.angle_beta   90.00
_cell.angle_gamma   90.00
#
_symmetry.space_group_name_H-M   'P 1'
#
loop_
_entity.id
_entity.type
_entity.pdbx_description
1 polymer ?
#
loop_
_entity_poly.entity_id
_entity_poly.type
_entity_poly.pdbx_seq_one_letter_code
_entity_poly.pdbx_strand_id
1 'polypeptide(L)'
;MGNAMSKDVYLAPLERAAQNSLILGLFLPIQSGAWSPSTAPRGTSWTFDYNARCAVRAEQLGFDLVFGLAQWLGKGGYGGKMQFRDKSTDPLLVTAGLAALTKRIILISTVHVLYGWHPLHLAKFGATIDNMSGGRWGLNVVTGYKKSEFEMFGLEPMEHDFRYEMADEFTTVLERLWLEDDEISLDGRFWKMKNAYVSPKPINGRCILVNAASSGAGLAYAVRHSDLIFVTSPVGADPHKACEALPPHNAKIKDGARQLCRTVRTIINPHVICRDTEKEAWAQHKAILDNQDPVAADNFYKTFVGGDQASWKQATREQWVIGGNVHLVGTPEQIVDWFIRLKQAGCDGVQVNFYDFLPDLEYFGQRVLPLMRQAGLRAGLTAHAA
;
A
#
# COMPACT_ATOMS: atom_id res chain seq x y z
N MET A 1 -5.85 -32.89 -10.86
CA MET A 1 -5.72 -31.46 -10.59
C MET A 1 -5.29 -30.79 -11.89
N GLY A 2 -6.28 -30.26 -12.63
CA GLY A 2 -6.03 -29.63 -13.94
C GLY A 2 -5.27 -28.32 -13.77
N ASN A 3 -4.21 -28.15 -14.53
CA ASN A 3 -3.52 -26.90 -14.75
C ASN A 3 -4.56 -25.86 -15.21
N ALA A 4 -4.97 -24.95 -14.35
CA ALA A 4 -5.68 -23.76 -14.79
C ALA A 4 -4.67 -22.98 -15.64
N MET A 5 -4.85 -23.02 -16.95
CA MET A 5 -4.10 -22.18 -17.88
C MET A 5 -4.29 -20.74 -17.45
N SER A 6 -3.21 -20.08 -17.02
CA SER A 6 -3.23 -18.65 -16.80
C SER A 6 -3.57 -18.00 -18.16
N LYS A 7 -4.80 -17.54 -18.32
CA LYS A 7 -5.08 -16.56 -19.39
C LYS A 7 -4.11 -15.41 -19.13
N ASP A 8 -3.33 -15.02 -20.11
CA ASP A 8 -2.46 -13.84 -19.98
C ASP A 8 -3.33 -12.63 -19.69
N VAL A 9 -3.39 -12.25 -18.42
CA VAL A 9 -4.22 -11.13 -17.98
C VAL A 9 -3.44 -9.85 -18.17
N TYR A 10 -3.88 -9.03 -19.09
CA TYR A 10 -3.28 -7.71 -19.33
C TYR A 10 -3.90 -6.65 -18.43
N LEU A 11 -3.19 -6.27 -17.38
CA LEU A 11 -3.63 -5.25 -16.41
C LEU A 11 -3.26 -3.85 -16.92
N ALA A 12 -4.01 -3.35 -17.91
CA ALA A 12 -3.74 -2.11 -18.61
C ALA A 12 -3.34 -0.90 -17.72
N PRO A 13 -3.99 -0.62 -16.59
CA PRO A 13 -3.57 0.49 -15.72
C PRO A 13 -2.18 0.30 -15.11
N LEU A 14 -1.83 -0.93 -14.73
CA LEU A 14 -0.53 -1.23 -14.14
C LEU A 14 0.58 -1.20 -15.20
N GLU A 15 0.32 -1.69 -16.41
CA GLU A 15 1.26 -1.62 -17.52
C GLU A 15 1.51 -0.18 -17.96
N ARG A 16 0.48 0.68 -17.94
CA ARG A 16 0.64 2.12 -18.15
C ARG A 16 1.51 2.77 -17.07
N ALA A 17 1.29 2.44 -15.79
CA ALA A 17 2.14 2.92 -14.70
C ALA A 17 3.60 2.50 -14.87
N ALA A 18 3.83 1.27 -15.34
CA ALA A 18 5.16 0.70 -15.57
C ALA A 18 5.89 1.26 -16.81
N GLN A 19 5.24 2.05 -17.65
CA GLN A 19 5.93 2.84 -18.69
C GLN A 19 6.82 3.94 -18.10
N ASN A 20 6.49 4.39 -16.88
CA ASN A 20 7.40 5.23 -16.12
C ASN A 20 8.57 4.40 -15.58
N SER A 21 9.75 4.99 -15.62
CA SER A 21 10.96 4.39 -15.06
C SER A 21 10.84 4.09 -13.56
N LEU A 22 10.01 4.87 -12.85
CA LEU A 22 9.68 4.69 -11.44
C LEU A 22 8.18 4.93 -11.24
N ILE A 23 7.44 3.92 -10.77
CA ILE A 23 6.03 4.05 -10.39
C ILE A 23 5.92 4.98 -9.17
N LEU A 24 4.97 5.91 -9.19
CA LEU A 24 4.76 6.87 -8.13
C LEU A 24 3.38 6.71 -7.51
N GLY A 25 3.33 6.36 -6.24
CA GLY A 25 2.11 6.22 -5.45
C GLY A 25 1.99 7.23 -4.32
N LEU A 26 0.78 7.47 -3.86
CA LEU A 26 0.48 8.24 -2.66
C LEU A 26 -0.24 7.36 -1.63
N PHE A 27 0.25 7.35 -0.41
CA PHE A 27 -0.36 6.65 0.72
C PHE A 27 -1.38 7.57 1.39
N LEU A 28 -2.67 7.32 1.22
CA LEU A 28 -3.74 8.20 1.69
C LEU A 28 -3.82 8.28 3.23
N PRO A 29 -4.06 9.47 3.80
CA PRO A 29 -4.23 9.66 5.24
C PRO A 29 -5.68 9.38 5.69
N ILE A 30 -6.18 8.16 5.46
CA ILE A 30 -7.57 7.78 5.75
C ILE A 30 -7.86 7.54 7.25
N GLN A 31 -6.88 7.80 8.13
CA GLN A 31 -7.03 7.71 9.58
C GLN A 31 -6.60 9.00 10.29
N SER A 32 -7.20 9.29 11.44
CA SER A 32 -6.89 10.48 12.24
C SER A 32 -5.44 10.46 12.72
N GLY A 33 -4.70 11.56 12.48
CA GLY A 33 -3.27 11.62 12.71
C GLY A 33 -2.42 11.00 11.59
N ALA A 34 -3.05 10.48 10.54
CA ALA A 34 -2.37 9.88 9.38
C ALA A 34 -1.25 8.89 9.80
N TRP A 35 0.00 9.20 9.49
CA TRP A 35 1.14 8.31 9.70
C TRP A 35 1.99 8.67 10.92
N SER A 36 1.73 9.82 11.55
CA SER A 36 2.57 10.35 12.64
C SER A 36 1.78 10.67 13.90
N PRO A 37 2.13 10.10 15.06
CA PRO A 37 1.58 10.47 16.35
C PRO A 37 2.21 11.78 16.88
N SER A 38 2.37 12.79 16.03
CA SER A 38 2.85 14.11 16.42
C SER A 38 1.71 15.12 16.38
N THR A 39 1.74 16.06 17.29
CA THR A 39 0.81 17.18 17.43
C THR A 39 1.34 18.46 16.77
N ALA A 40 2.50 18.42 16.09
CA ALA A 40 2.95 19.53 15.29
C ALA A 40 1.84 20.00 14.33
N PRO A 41 1.68 21.30 14.10
CA PRO A 41 0.58 21.82 13.29
C PRO A 41 0.54 21.22 11.88
N ARG A 42 -0.67 20.78 11.45
CA ARG A 42 -0.95 20.28 10.10
C ARG A 42 -2.44 20.36 9.78
N GLY A 43 -2.77 20.49 8.50
CA GLY A 43 -4.13 20.48 7.99
C GLY A 43 -4.65 19.10 7.58
N THR A 44 -3.84 18.05 7.70
CA THR A 44 -4.20 16.68 7.29
C THR A 44 -5.42 16.15 8.04
N SER A 45 -6.41 15.64 7.28
CA SER A 45 -7.65 15.08 7.81
C SER A 45 -7.92 13.67 7.27
N TRP A 46 -8.57 12.84 8.08
CA TRP A 46 -8.99 11.48 7.76
C TRP A 46 -10.28 11.43 6.93
N THR A 47 -11.02 12.55 6.80
CA THR A 47 -12.33 12.59 6.16
C THR A 47 -12.27 12.20 4.68
N PHE A 48 -13.39 11.66 4.15
CA PHE A 48 -13.47 11.29 2.74
C PHE A 48 -13.19 12.48 1.82
N ASP A 49 -13.77 13.65 2.10
CA ASP A 49 -13.56 14.86 1.30
C ASP A 49 -12.08 15.25 1.20
N TYR A 50 -11.35 15.19 2.31
CA TYR A 50 -9.93 15.49 2.30
C TYR A 50 -9.14 14.48 1.47
N ASN A 51 -9.41 13.19 1.63
CA ASN A 51 -8.78 12.12 0.88
C ASN A 51 -9.13 12.15 -0.61
N ALA A 52 -10.37 12.53 -0.95
CA ALA A 52 -10.80 12.75 -2.33
C ALA A 52 -9.99 13.87 -2.99
N ARG A 53 -9.80 15.00 -2.29
CA ARG A 53 -8.94 16.09 -2.78
C ARG A 53 -7.49 15.63 -2.98
N CYS A 54 -6.94 14.86 -2.04
CA CYS A 54 -5.59 14.29 -2.19
C CYS A 54 -5.50 13.38 -3.42
N ALA A 55 -6.44 12.47 -3.62
CA ALA A 55 -6.43 11.51 -4.73
C ALA A 55 -6.60 12.19 -6.09
N VAL A 56 -7.55 13.12 -6.21
CA VAL A 56 -7.78 13.90 -7.44
C VAL A 56 -6.54 14.74 -7.76
N ARG A 57 -5.95 15.37 -6.73
CA ARG A 57 -4.74 16.16 -6.95
C ARG A 57 -3.53 15.31 -7.32
N ALA A 58 -3.34 14.16 -6.69
CA ALA A 58 -2.30 13.20 -7.07
C ALA A 58 -2.46 12.76 -8.55
N GLU A 59 -3.68 12.46 -8.98
CA GLU A 59 -3.96 12.14 -10.38
C GLU A 59 -3.59 13.29 -11.33
N GLN A 60 -3.96 14.52 -11.01
CA GLN A 60 -3.62 15.72 -11.81
C GLN A 60 -2.11 15.94 -11.93
N LEU A 61 -1.37 15.64 -10.87
CA LEU A 61 0.08 15.71 -10.83
C LEU A 61 0.77 14.56 -11.57
N GLY A 62 0.01 13.51 -11.93
CA GLY A 62 0.50 12.35 -12.67
C GLY A 62 1.01 11.22 -11.78
N PHE A 63 0.52 11.10 -10.56
CA PHE A 63 0.72 9.89 -9.75
C PHE A 63 0.02 8.71 -10.40
N ASP A 64 0.60 7.52 -10.22
CA ASP A 64 0.11 6.28 -10.84
C ASP A 64 -0.91 5.56 -9.96
N LEU A 65 -0.77 5.65 -8.63
CA LEU A 65 -1.66 4.95 -7.71
C LEU A 65 -1.88 5.72 -6.40
N VAL A 66 -3.01 5.46 -5.77
CA VAL A 66 -3.29 5.78 -4.36
C VAL A 66 -3.59 4.51 -3.58
N PHE A 67 -3.28 4.51 -2.31
CA PHE A 67 -3.38 3.34 -1.46
C PHE A 67 -4.01 3.69 -0.11
N GLY A 68 -4.98 2.89 0.33
CA GLY A 68 -5.61 2.99 1.63
C GLY A 68 -5.29 1.79 2.51
N LEU A 69 -4.87 2.05 3.76
CA LEU A 69 -4.57 1.03 4.74
C LEU A 69 -5.83 0.68 5.57
N ALA A 70 -6.20 -0.60 5.63
CA ALA A 70 -7.19 -1.08 6.57
C ALA A 70 -6.63 -1.16 7.99
N GLN A 71 -7.44 -0.79 8.96
CA GLN A 71 -7.07 -0.85 10.37
C GLN A 71 -8.31 -0.97 11.25
N TRP A 72 -8.24 -1.81 12.26
CA TRP A 72 -9.25 -2.01 13.29
C TRP A 72 -8.65 -1.71 14.65
N LEU A 73 -9.14 -0.69 15.32
CA LEU A 73 -8.67 -0.28 16.66
C LEU A 73 -9.87 -0.07 17.57
N GLY A 74 -9.65 -0.31 18.85
CA GLY A 74 -10.61 0.04 19.90
C GLY A 74 -10.81 1.55 20.03
N LYS A 75 -11.78 1.95 20.84
CA LYS A 75 -12.08 3.35 21.16
C LYS A 75 -10.81 4.08 21.63
N GLY A 76 -10.54 5.24 21.05
CA GLY A 76 -9.37 6.06 21.35
C GLY A 76 -8.12 5.68 20.55
N GLY A 77 -8.19 4.68 19.66
CA GLY A 77 -7.08 4.26 18.80
C GLY A 77 -5.84 3.85 19.59
N TYR A 78 -4.68 4.42 19.27
CA TYR A 78 -3.45 4.24 20.04
C TYR A 78 -3.37 5.16 21.27
N GLY A 79 -4.44 5.91 21.57
CA GLY A 79 -4.52 6.76 22.75
C GLY A 79 -3.77 8.08 22.64
N GLY A 80 -3.33 8.57 23.82
CA GLY A 80 -2.73 9.89 23.95
C GLY A 80 -3.75 11.02 23.87
N LYS A 81 -3.30 12.25 23.98
CA LYS A 81 -4.15 13.45 23.90
C LYS A 81 -4.77 13.59 22.50
N MET A 82 -4.05 13.15 21.46
CA MET A 82 -4.52 13.21 20.10
C MET A 82 -5.44 12.05 19.69
N GLN A 83 -5.62 11.03 20.53
CA GLN A 83 -6.36 9.80 20.20
C GLN A 83 -5.95 9.27 18.83
N PHE A 84 -4.65 8.99 18.67
CA PHE A 84 -4.04 8.67 17.39
C PHE A 84 -4.72 7.48 16.72
N ARG A 85 -5.23 7.71 15.51
CA ARG A 85 -5.97 6.75 14.69
C ARG A 85 -7.27 6.23 15.31
N ASP A 86 -7.90 7.00 16.24
CA ASP A 86 -9.24 6.68 16.75
C ASP A 86 -10.29 6.59 15.62
N LYS A 87 -10.16 7.46 14.61
CA LYS A 87 -11.01 7.44 13.43
C LYS A 87 -10.23 6.89 12.25
N SER A 88 -10.75 5.83 11.64
CA SER A 88 -10.19 5.20 10.45
C SER A 88 -11.35 4.82 9.53
N THR A 89 -11.30 5.31 8.29
CA THR A 89 -12.27 4.91 7.27
C THR A 89 -11.83 3.60 6.61
N ASP A 90 -12.82 2.81 6.13
CA ASP A 90 -12.54 1.58 5.42
C ASP A 90 -12.02 1.89 4.00
N PRO A 91 -10.83 1.37 3.60
CA PRO A 91 -10.24 1.67 2.30
C PRO A 91 -11.02 1.10 1.11
N LEU A 92 -11.78 0.02 1.29
CA LEU A 92 -12.62 -0.54 0.21
C LEU A 92 -13.72 0.45 -0.17
N LEU A 93 -14.39 1.03 0.83
CA LEU A 93 -15.44 2.02 0.61
C LEU A 93 -14.87 3.38 0.15
N VAL A 94 -13.72 3.78 0.68
CA VAL A 94 -13.02 5.00 0.21
C VAL A 94 -12.69 4.88 -1.27
N THR A 95 -12.09 3.78 -1.73
CA THR A 95 -11.75 3.61 -3.15
C THR A 95 -12.97 3.50 -4.05
N ALA A 96 -14.08 2.91 -3.58
CA ALA A 96 -15.36 2.93 -4.31
C ALA A 96 -15.84 4.37 -4.56
N GLY A 97 -15.76 5.24 -3.54
CA GLY A 97 -16.06 6.68 -3.71
C GLY A 97 -15.07 7.37 -4.67
N LEU A 98 -13.78 7.09 -4.55
CA LEU A 98 -12.75 7.68 -5.41
C LEU A 98 -12.86 7.23 -6.87
N ALA A 99 -13.42 6.06 -7.14
CA ALA A 99 -13.65 5.55 -8.49
C ALA A 99 -14.50 6.51 -9.36
N ALA A 100 -15.46 7.17 -8.73
CA ALA A 100 -16.32 8.16 -9.42
C ALA A 100 -15.62 9.52 -9.65
N LEU A 101 -14.61 9.85 -8.83
CA LEU A 101 -13.96 11.17 -8.83
C LEU A 101 -12.66 11.21 -9.65
N THR A 102 -12.12 10.04 -10.00
CA THR A 102 -10.84 9.89 -10.69
C THR A 102 -11.01 9.14 -12.02
N LYS A 103 -10.06 9.27 -12.94
CA LYS A 103 -10.15 8.68 -14.30
C LYS A 103 -8.98 7.79 -14.69
N ARG A 104 -7.80 7.95 -14.08
CA ARG A 104 -6.55 7.29 -14.51
C ARG A 104 -5.81 6.59 -13.38
N ILE A 105 -5.84 7.17 -12.19
CA ILE A 105 -5.07 6.69 -11.05
C ILE A 105 -5.58 5.33 -10.56
N ILE A 106 -4.68 4.41 -10.26
CA ILE A 106 -4.99 3.11 -9.69
C ILE A 106 -5.42 3.30 -8.22
N LEU A 107 -6.48 2.61 -7.82
CA LEU A 107 -7.11 2.72 -6.52
C LEU A 107 -6.89 1.42 -5.74
N ILE A 108 -5.98 1.40 -4.77
CA ILE A 108 -5.64 0.19 -4.01
C ILE A 108 -6.28 0.23 -2.62
N SER A 109 -7.06 -0.82 -2.33
CA SER A 109 -7.68 -1.05 -1.02
C SER A 109 -6.97 -2.17 -0.28
N THR A 110 -6.64 -1.97 0.99
CA THR A 110 -6.25 -3.06 1.87
C THR A 110 -7.49 -3.75 2.43
N VAL A 111 -7.48 -5.09 2.43
CA VAL A 111 -8.48 -5.90 3.10
C VAL A 111 -7.79 -6.98 3.94
N HIS A 112 -8.15 -7.07 5.22
CA HIS A 112 -7.75 -8.18 6.09
C HIS A 112 -8.67 -9.36 5.82
N VAL A 113 -8.31 -10.21 4.85
CA VAL A 113 -9.21 -11.24 4.29
C VAL A 113 -9.64 -12.32 5.30
N LEU A 114 -8.88 -12.50 6.37
CA LEU A 114 -9.19 -13.51 7.40
C LEU A 114 -10.06 -12.97 8.55
N TYR A 115 -10.48 -11.70 8.51
CA TYR A 115 -11.39 -11.13 9.52
C TYR A 115 -12.87 -11.29 9.09
N GLY A 116 -13.28 -12.51 8.77
CA GLY A 116 -14.66 -12.84 8.45
C GLY A 116 -15.08 -12.58 6.98
N TRP A 117 -14.14 -12.27 6.10
CA TRP A 117 -14.45 -12.17 4.68
C TRP A 117 -14.69 -13.55 4.05
N HIS A 118 -15.74 -13.65 3.24
CA HIS A 118 -15.92 -14.76 2.33
C HIS A 118 -15.40 -14.38 0.93
N PRO A 119 -14.63 -15.24 0.23
CA PRO A 119 -14.06 -14.89 -1.08
C PRO A 119 -15.12 -14.49 -2.11
N LEU A 120 -16.32 -15.08 -2.08
CA LEU A 120 -17.44 -14.71 -2.96
C LEU A 120 -17.89 -13.25 -2.74
N HIS A 121 -17.98 -12.79 -1.48
CA HIS A 121 -18.32 -11.39 -1.19
C HIS A 121 -17.25 -10.45 -1.72
N LEU A 122 -15.99 -10.72 -1.42
CA LEU A 122 -14.90 -9.83 -1.85
C LEU A 122 -14.71 -9.85 -3.37
N ALA A 123 -14.92 -11.02 -4.02
CA ALA A 123 -14.89 -11.10 -5.48
C ALA A 123 -15.99 -10.22 -6.12
N LYS A 124 -17.20 -10.23 -5.55
CA LYS A 124 -18.31 -9.41 -6.03
C LYS A 124 -18.05 -7.91 -5.82
N PHE A 125 -17.60 -7.53 -4.63
CA PHE A 125 -17.33 -6.12 -4.31
C PHE A 125 -16.16 -5.59 -5.16
N GLY A 126 -15.07 -6.36 -5.27
CA GLY A 126 -13.92 -5.99 -6.08
C GLY A 126 -14.28 -5.82 -7.56
N ALA A 127 -14.98 -6.77 -8.15
CA ALA A 127 -15.45 -6.66 -9.54
C ALA A 127 -16.38 -5.46 -9.75
N THR A 128 -17.20 -5.12 -8.74
CA THR A 128 -18.07 -3.93 -8.81
C THR A 128 -17.25 -2.64 -8.82
N ILE A 129 -16.30 -2.49 -7.89
CA ILE A 129 -15.44 -1.29 -7.83
C ILE A 129 -14.55 -1.21 -9.07
N ASP A 130 -14.06 -2.34 -9.56
CA ASP A 130 -13.27 -2.42 -10.78
C ASP A 130 -14.06 -1.87 -12.00
N ASN A 131 -15.31 -2.28 -12.15
CA ASN A 131 -16.20 -1.74 -13.19
C ASN A 131 -16.50 -0.25 -12.97
N MET A 132 -16.75 0.20 -11.73
CA MET A 132 -16.95 1.62 -11.41
C MET A 132 -15.72 2.47 -11.77
N SER A 133 -14.53 1.92 -11.60
CA SER A 133 -13.27 2.61 -11.84
C SER A 133 -12.74 2.46 -13.27
N GLY A 134 -13.37 1.64 -14.12
CA GLY A 134 -12.86 1.33 -15.47
C GLY A 134 -11.59 0.47 -15.45
N GLY A 135 -11.56 -0.56 -14.60
CA GLY A 135 -10.47 -1.54 -14.50
C GLY A 135 -9.28 -1.10 -13.66
N ARG A 136 -9.42 -0.06 -12.82
CA ARG A 136 -8.31 0.56 -12.06
C ARG A 136 -8.24 0.14 -10.59
N TRP A 137 -9.11 -0.75 -10.14
CA TRP A 137 -9.09 -1.16 -8.75
C TRP A 137 -8.06 -2.25 -8.48
N GLY A 138 -7.41 -2.15 -7.32
CA GLY A 138 -6.45 -3.14 -6.83
C GLY A 138 -6.72 -3.53 -5.38
N LEU A 139 -6.51 -4.80 -5.07
CA LEU A 139 -6.68 -5.39 -3.75
C LEU A 139 -5.33 -5.69 -3.11
N ASN A 140 -5.03 -5.01 -2.00
CA ASN A 140 -3.94 -5.41 -1.12
C ASN A 140 -4.45 -6.45 -0.11
N VAL A 141 -4.08 -7.71 -0.33
CA VAL A 141 -4.47 -8.84 0.53
C VAL A 141 -3.58 -8.86 1.76
N VAL A 142 -4.19 -8.78 2.94
CA VAL A 142 -3.50 -8.90 4.22
C VAL A 142 -4.18 -9.98 5.06
N THR A 143 -3.38 -10.86 5.67
CA THR A 143 -3.89 -11.96 6.51
C THR A 143 -4.35 -11.51 7.89
N GLY A 144 -3.97 -10.30 8.31
CA GLY A 144 -4.10 -9.86 9.70
C GLY A 144 -2.93 -10.37 10.56
N TYR A 145 -2.57 -9.63 11.60
CA TYR A 145 -1.43 -9.96 12.47
C TYR A 145 -1.60 -9.51 13.92
N LYS A 146 -2.60 -8.67 14.19
CA LYS A 146 -2.83 -8.16 15.55
C LYS A 146 -3.86 -9.02 16.26
N LYS A 147 -3.46 -9.57 17.40
CA LYS A 147 -4.35 -10.35 18.27
C LYS A 147 -5.64 -9.60 18.59
N SER A 148 -5.53 -8.31 18.96
CA SER A 148 -6.70 -7.49 19.28
C SER A 148 -7.68 -7.31 18.14
N GLU A 149 -7.19 -7.30 16.88
CA GLU A 149 -8.06 -7.22 15.71
C GLU A 149 -8.83 -8.53 15.52
N PHE A 150 -8.20 -9.72 15.66
CA PHE A 150 -8.90 -11.01 15.65
C PHE A 150 -9.99 -11.08 16.72
N GLU A 151 -9.66 -10.67 17.96
CA GLU A 151 -10.60 -10.65 19.09
C GLU A 151 -11.82 -9.76 18.81
N MET A 152 -11.66 -8.60 18.12
CA MET A 152 -12.79 -7.73 17.75
C MET A 152 -13.78 -8.43 16.82
N PHE A 153 -13.33 -9.38 16.00
CA PHE A 153 -14.17 -10.20 15.13
C PHE A 153 -14.65 -11.51 15.77
N GLY A 154 -14.34 -11.71 17.06
CA GLY A 154 -14.66 -12.95 17.75
C GLY A 154 -13.87 -14.17 17.25
N LEU A 155 -12.68 -13.92 16.71
CA LEU A 155 -11.80 -14.96 16.17
C LEU A 155 -10.60 -15.17 17.08
N GLU A 156 -10.15 -16.42 17.17
CA GLU A 156 -8.88 -16.72 17.81
C GLU A 156 -7.69 -16.32 16.92
N PRO A 157 -6.59 -15.81 17.52
CA PRO A 157 -5.37 -15.56 16.78
C PRO A 157 -4.87 -16.84 16.12
N MET A 158 -4.52 -16.75 14.84
CA MET A 158 -4.04 -17.87 14.04
C MET A 158 -2.52 -17.86 13.94
N GLU A 159 -1.91 -19.03 13.86
CA GLU A 159 -0.50 -19.19 13.58
C GLU A 159 -0.13 -18.53 12.23
N HIS A 160 1.10 -17.99 12.14
CA HIS A 160 1.54 -17.17 11.03
C HIS A 160 1.45 -17.90 9.66
N ASP A 161 2.03 -19.09 9.54
CA ASP A 161 2.10 -19.79 8.26
C ASP A 161 0.73 -20.35 7.86
N PHE A 162 -0.06 -20.77 8.85
CA PHE A 162 -1.46 -21.20 8.65
C PHE A 162 -2.33 -20.07 8.05
N ARG A 163 -2.10 -18.81 8.45
CA ARG A 163 -2.79 -17.66 7.84
C ARG A 163 -2.48 -17.52 6.36
N TYR A 164 -1.24 -17.83 5.93
CA TYR A 164 -0.88 -17.79 4.52
C TYR A 164 -1.43 -18.98 3.73
N GLU A 165 -1.59 -20.15 4.33
CA GLU A 165 -2.32 -21.27 3.69
C GLU A 165 -3.78 -20.89 3.42
N MET A 166 -4.45 -20.26 4.39
CA MET A 166 -5.81 -19.74 4.21
C MET A 166 -5.88 -18.66 3.13
N ALA A 167 -4.96 -17.70 3.16
CA ALA A 167 -4.93 -16.62 2.18
C ALA A 167 -4.66 -17.13 0.75
N ASP A 168 -3.85 -18.18 0.61
CA ASP A 168 -3.55 -18.80 -0.68
C ASP A 168 -4.84 -19.43 -1.30
N GLU A 169 -5.59 -20.18 -0.50
CA GLU A 169 -6.88 -20.72 -0.95
C GLU A 169 -7.90 -19.61 -1.22
N PHE A 170 -7.97 -18.60 -0.33
CA PHE A 170 -8.84 -17.43 -0.50
C PHE A 170 -8.59 -16.73 -1.84
N THR A 171 -7.33 -16.42 -2.12
CA THR A 171 -6.95 -15.68 -3.34
C THR A 171 -7.11 -16.53 -4.59
N THR A 172 -6.79 -17.83 -4.51
CA THR A 172 -7.06 -18.76 -5.61
C THR A 172 -8.55 -18.80 -5.96
N VAL A 173 -9.42 -18.82 -4.95
CA VAL A 173 -10.89 -18.80 -5.16
C VAL A 173 -11.34 -17.46 -5.75
N LEU A 174 -10.77 -16.33 -5.26
CA LEU A 174 -11.02 -15.01 -5.85
C LEU A 174 -10.69 -14.97 -7.34
N GLU A 175 -9.50 -15.42 -7.72
CA GLU A 175 -9.03 -15.41 -9.11
C GLU A 175 -9.92 -16.30 -9.97
N ARG A 176 -10.32 -17.48 -9.50
CA ARG A 176 -11.27 -18.35 -10.20
C ARG A 176 -12.62 -17.67 -10.42
N LEU A 177 -13.19 -17.04 -9.39
CA LEU A 177 -14.46 -16.32 -9.46
C LEU A 177 -14.42 -15.16 -10.46
N TRP A 178 -13.27 -14.55 -10.68
CA TRP A 178 -13.10 -13.49 -11.66
C TRP A 178 -12.86 -14.00 -13.08
N LEU A 179 -12.05 -15.07 -13.23
CA LEU A 179 -11.53 -15.53 -14.52
C LEU A 179 -12.40 -16.60 -15.21
N GLU A 180 -13.08 -17.45 -14.43
CA GLU A 180 -13.90 -18.52 -14.98
C GLU A 180 -15.27 -17.98 -15.41
N ASP A 181 -15.69 -18.33 -16.63
CA ASP A 181 -16.96 -17.87 -17.20
C ASP A 181 -18.17 -18.65 -16.65
N ASP A 182 -17.94 -19.86 -16.18
CA ASP A 182 -18.96 -20.73 -15.61
C ASP A 182 -19.07 -20.61 -14.08
N GLU A 183 -20.12 -21.19 -13.52
CA GLU A 183 -20.27 -21.37 -12.09
C GLU A 183 -19.19 -22.30 -11.54
N ILE A 184 -18.61 -21.95 -10.40
CA ILE A 184 -17.61 -22.80 -9.72
C ILE A 184 -18.23 -23.52 -8.52
N SER A 185 -17.89 -24.78 -8.36
CA SER A 185 -18.12 -25.52 -7.11
C SER A 185 -16.77 -25.90 -6.51
N LEU A 186 -16.63 -25.71 -5.21
CA LEU A 186 -15.39 -25.96 -4.48
C LEU A 186 -15.70 -26.68 -3.17
N ASP A 187 -14.98 -27.74 -2.89
CA ASP A 187 -14.89 -28.38 -1.57
C ASP A 187 -13.45 -28.22 -1.06
N GLY A 188 -13.09 -26.98 -0.75
CA GLY A 188 -11.76 -26.62 -0.28
C GLY A 188 -11.59 -26.92 1.22
N ARG A 189 -10.36 -26.74 1.69
CA ARG A 189 -10.04 -26.91 3.12
C ARG A 189 -10.70 -25.85 3.98
N PHE A 190 -10.75 -24.61 3.51
CA PHE A 190 -11.22 -23.45 4.26
C PHE A 190 -12.54 -22.91 3.74
N TRP A 191 -12.75 -22.94 2.42
CA TRP A 191 -13.99 -22.45 1.82
C TRP A 191 -14.66 -23.52 0.97
N LYS A 192 -15.97 -23.62 1.16
CA LYS A 192 -16.83 -24.54 0.41
C LYS A 192 -17.92 -23.73 -0.26
N MET A 193 -18.18 -24.01 -1.52
CA MET A 193 -19.23 -23.35 -2.28
C MET A 193 -19.76 -24.23 -3.38
N LYS A 194 -21.01 -23.99 -3.77
CA LYS A 194 -21.68 -24.72 -4.85
C LYS A 194 -22.32 -23.72 -5.79
N ASN A 195 -22.06 -23.90 -7.09
CA ASN A 195 -22.59 -23.06 -8.16
C ASN A 195 -22.37 -21.55 -7.89
N ALA A 196 -21.19 -21.20 -7.37
CA ALA A 196 -20.83 -19.83 -7.08
C ALA A 196 -20.42 -19.10 -8.36
N TYR A 197 -20.95 -17.89 -8.54
CA TYR A 197 -20.70 -17.07 -9.71
C TYR A 197 -20.65 -15.58 -9.36
N VAL A 198 -19.77 -14.85 -10.04
CA VAL A 198 -19.65 -13.40 -9.91
C VAL A 198 -19.89 -12.73 -11.26
N SER A 199 -20.82 -11.78 -11.28
CA SER A 199 -21.12 -10.90 -12.40
C SER A 199 -21.42 -9.49 -11.87
N PRO A 200 -20.90 -8.39 -12.49
CA PRO A 200 -20.01 -8.42 -13.65
C PRO A 200 -18.64 -9.02 -13.31
N LYS A 201 -17.90 -9.43 -14.34
CA LYS A 201 -16.49 -9.77 -14.20
C LYS A 201 -15.64 -8.48 -14.15
N PRO A 202 -14.42 -8.50 -13.59
CA PRO A 202 -13.48 -7.39 -13.72
C PRO A 202 -13.16 -7.09 -15.19
N ILE A 203 -12.95 -5.80 -15.50
CA ILE A 203 -12.77 -5.33 -16.90
C ILE A 203 -11.54 -5.97 -17.58
N ASN A 204 -10.45 -6.15 -16.83
CA ASN A 204 -9.21 -6.74 -17.34
C ASN A 204 -9.09 -8.25 -17.03
N GLY A 205 -10.21 -8.94 -16.85
CA GLY A 205 -10.27 -10.35 -16.45
C GLY A 205 -10.15 -10.57 -14.95
N ARG A 206 -9.21 -9.93 -14.28
CA ARG A 206 -9.10 -9.88 -12.81
C ARG A 206 -8.64 -8.51 -12.33
N CYS A 207 -8.80 -8.26 -11.04
CA CYS A 207 -8.29 -7.04 -10.40
C CYS A 207 -6.78 -7.14 -10.17
N ILE A 208 -6.13 -5.98 -9.98
CA ILE A 208 -4.72 -5.90 -9.58
C ILE A 208 -4.59 -6.48 -8.16
N LEU A 209 -3.66 -7.39 -7.94
CA LEU A 209 -3.37 -7.98 -6.65
C LEU A 209 -2.07 -7.43 -6.06
N VAL A 210 -2.14 -7.07 -4.80
CA VAL A 210 -1.05 -6.43 -4.07
C VAL A 210 -0.83 -7.15 -2.74
N ASN A 211 0.40 -7.18 -2.25
CA ASN A 211 0.71 -7.68 -0.92
C ASN A 211 1.88 -6.93 -0.29
N ALA A 212 1.98 -6.95 1.01
CA ALA A 212 3.03 -6.31 1.79
C ALA A 212 3.71 -7.35 2.71
N ALA A 213 4.24 -8.41 2.12
CA ALA A 213 4.86 -9.51 2.86
C ALA A 213 6.37 -9.35 2.99
N SER A 214 6.91 -9.81 4.13
CA SER A 214 8.34 -9.80 4.43
C SER A 214 8.86 -11.14 5.00
N SER A 215 7.97 -12.04 5.41
CA SER A 215 8.29 -13.38 5.91
C SER A 215 8.48 -14.38 4.78
N GLY A 216 9.05 -15.56 5.08
CA GLY A 216 9.22 -16.63 4.11
C GLY A 216 7.92 -17.10 3.46
N ALA A 217 6.91 -17.45 4.29
CA ALA A 217 5.58 -17.85 3.81
C ALA A 217 4.87 -16.70 3.09
N GLY A 218 4.98 -15.46 3.61
CA GLY A 218 4.42 -14.28 2.99
C GLY A 218 5.03 -13.96 1.63
N LEU A 219 6.33 -14.08 1.46
CA LEU A 219 6.99 -13.88 0.17
C LEU A 219 6.60 -14.98 -0.83
N ALA A 220 6.52 -16.24 -0.40
CA ALA A 220 6.05 -17.35 -1.26
C ALA A 220 4.63 -17.10 -1.76
N TYR A 221 3.73 -16.62 -0.88
CA TYR A 221 2.39 -16.18 -1.24
C TYR A 221 2.43 -14.98 -2.22
N ALA A 222 3.19 -13.94 -1.89
CA ALA A 222 3.22 -12.71 -2.67
C ALA A 222 3.73 -12.93 -4.10
N VAL A 223 4.79 -13.70 -4.31
CA VAL A 223 5.31 -14.00 -5.66
C VAL A 223 4.36 -14.87 -6.49
N ARG A 224 3.48 -15.65 -5.83
CA ARG A 224 2.47 -16.48 -6.51
C ARG A 224 1.27 -15.67 -6.99
N HIS A 225 0.79 -14.70 -6.20
CA HIS A 225 -0.48 -14.04 -6.45
C HIS A 225 -0.36 -12.56 -6.81
N SER A 226 0.66 -11.84 -6.33
CA SER A 226 0.69 -10.38 -6.43
C SER A 226 1.30 -9.88 -7.74
N ASP A 227 0.82 -8.72 -8.19
CA ASP A 227 1.37 -7.93 -9.30
C ASP A 227 2.30 -6.83 -8.78
N LEU A 228 1.97 -6.29 -7.58
CA LEU A 228 2.76 -5.33 -6.83
C LEU A 228 3.07 -5.87 -5.43
N ILE A 229 4.30 -5.72 -5.00
CA ILE A 229 4.73 -6.09 -3.66
C ILE A 229 5.30 -4.86 -2.96
N PHE A 230 4.63 -4.43 -1.87
CA PHE A 230 5.17 -3.40 -1.00
C PHE A 230 6.31 -3.99 -0.17
N VAL A 231 7.50 -3.47 -0.38
CA VAL A 231 8.69 -3.86 0.37
C VAL A 231 8.97 -2.85 1.49
N THR A 232 9.46 -3.38 2.60
CA THR A 232 9.95 -2.57 3.72
C THR A 232 11.47 -2.69 3.80
N SER A 233 12.11 -1.62 4.24
CA SER A 233 13.55 -1.68 4.52
C SER A 233 13.82 -2.68 5.64
N PRO A 234 14.67 -3.69 5.42
CA PRO A 234 15.00 -4.67 6.45
C PRO A 234 15.89 -4.10 7.57
N VAL A 235 16.38 -2.86 7.41
CA VAL A 235 17.34 -2.19 8.29
C VAL A 235 16.83 -0.87 8.88
N GLY A 236 15.52 -0.64 8.85
CA GLY A 236 14.88 0.56 9.43
C GLY A 236 14.79 1.73 8.47
N ALA A 237 14.72 2.96 9.02
CA ALA A 237 14.34 4.17 8.28
C ALA A 237 15.51 4.89 7.58
N ASP A 238 16.75 4.52 7.88
CA ASP A 238 17.94 5.13 7.27
C ASP A 238 17.99 4.82 5.77
N PRO A 239 17.93 5.84 4.88
CA PRO A 239 17.88 5.62 3.44
C PRO A 239 19.19 5.07 2.87
N HIS A 240 20.36 5.38 3.46
CA HIS A 240 21.65 4.82 3.01
C HIS A 240 21.67 3.31 3.23
N LYS A 241 21.42 2.88 4.47
CA LYS A 241 21.35 1.45 4.82
C LYS A 241 20.26 0.72 4.04
N ALA A 242 19.11 1.36 3.82
CA ALA A 242 18.04 0.79 3.03
C ALA A 242 18.49 0.50 1.59
N CYS A 243 19.16 1.46 0.92
CA CYS A 243 19.68 1.28 -0.43
C CYS A 243 20.74 0.18 -0.53
N GLU A 244 21.50 -0.07 0.53
CA GLU A 244 22.48 -1.18 0.60
C GLU A 244 21.81 -2.55 0.80
N ALA A 245 20.73 -2.60 1.58
CA ALA A 245 20.07 -3.86 1.95
C ALA A 245 18.99 -4.33 0.97
N LEU A 246 18.40 -3.42 0.20
CA LEU A 246 17.28 -3.71 -0.71
C LEU A 246 17.67 -4.53 -1.95
N PRO A 247 18.85 -4.39 -2.59
CA PRO A 247 19.15 -5.11 -3.82
C PRO A 247 18.99 -6.63 -3.72
N PRO A 248 19.60 -7.34 -2.75
CA PRO A 248 19.41 -8.79 -2.62
C PRO A 248 17.96 -9.15 -2.25
N HIS A 249 17.26 -8.30 -1.50
CA HIS A 249 15.86 -8.52 -1.14
C HIS A 249 14.94 -8.43 -2.37
N ASN A 250 15.06 -7.37 -3.16
CA ASN A 250 14.28 -7.20 -4.38
C ASN A 250 14.61 -8.26 -5.44
N ALA A 251 15.89 -8.63 -5.58
CA ALA A 251 16.30 -9.71 -6.47
C ALA A 251 15.63 -11.04 -6.10
N LYS A 252 15.65 -11.41 -4.82
CA LYS A 252 14.99 -12.65 -4.35
C LYS A 252 13.51 -12.70 -4.69
N ILE A 253 12.78 -11.58 -4.53
CA ILE A 253 11.36 -11.48 -4.88
C ILE A 253 11.16 -11.69 -6.38
N LYS A 254 11.91 -10.97 -7.20
CA LYS A 254 11.78 -11.01 -8.67
C LYS A 254 12.18 -12.37 -9.23
N ASP A 255 13.21 -13.00 -8.65
CA ASP A 255 13.65 -14.35 -9.04
C ASP A 255 12.60 -15.40 -8.68
N GLY A 256 12.03 -15.31 -7.47
CA GLY A 256 10.94 -16.19 -7.05
C GLY A 256 9.72 -16.10 -7.99
N ALA A 257 9.36 -14.90 -8.41
CA ALA A 257 8.27 -14.70 -9.37
C ALA A 257 8.63 -15.28 -10.76
N ARG A 258 9.86 -15.05 -11.25
CA ARG A 258 10.33 -15.60 -12.53
C ARG A 258 10.30 -17.13 -12.58
N GLN A 259 10.61 -17.81 -11.47
CA GLN A 259 10.51 -19.27 -11.36
C GLN A 259 9.06 -19.78 -11.55
N LEU A 260 8.08 -18.92 -11.29
CA LEU A 260 6.65 -19.18 -11.50
C LEU A 260 6.15 -18.61 -12.84
N CYS A 261 7.05 -18.21 -13.75
CA CYS A 261 6.72 -17.54 -15.01
C CYS A 261 5.88 -16.26 -14.81
N ARG A 262 6.12 -15.54 -13.72
CA ARG A 262 5.40 -14.29 -13.39
C ARG A 262 6.35 -13.09 -13.35
N THR A 263 5.78 -11.91 -13.61
CA THR A 263 6.43 -10.62 -13.36
C THR A 263 5.77 -9.96 -12.17
N VAL A 264 6.57 -9.55 -11.19
CA VAL A 264 6.12 -8.73 -10.05
C VAL A 264 6.91 -7.44 -10.00
N ARG A 265 6.30 -6.39 -9.47
CA ARG A 265 6.94 -5.10 -9.27
C ARG A 265 7.05 -4.82 -7.77
N THR A 266 8.17 -4.27 -7.34
CA THR A 266 8.42 -3.91 -5.93
C THR A 266 8.31 -2.42 -5.73
N ILE A 267 7.55 -2.01 -4.71
CA ILE A 267 7.34 -0.61 -4.34
C ILE A 267 7.72 -0.42 -2.88
N ILE A 268 8.55 0.58 -2.59
CA ILE A 268 8.88 0.97 -1.22
C ILE A 268 8.09 2.21 -0.80
N ASN A 269 7.82 2.35 0.50
CA ASN A 269 7.03 3.44 1.05
C ASN A 269 7.93 4.44 1.84
N PRO A 270 8.46 5.50 1.23
CA PRO A 270 9.19 6.54 1.94
C PRO A 270 8.26 7.59 2.56
N HIS A 271 8.64 8.11 3.74
CA HIS A 271 8.12 9.36 4.26
C HIS A 271 8.99 10.51 3.76
N VAL A 272 8.38 11.46 3.07
CA VAL A 272 9.09 12.57 2.42
C VAL A 272 8.90 13.86 3.20
N ILE A 273 10.01 14.48 3.63
CA ILE A 273 10.05 15.82 4.21
C ILE A 273 10.96 16.66 3.32
N CYS A 274 10.35 17.45 2.43
CA CYS A 274 11.06 18.21 1.40
C CYS A 274 10.82 19.70 1.58
N ARG A 275 11.90 20.50 1.64
CA ARG A 275 11.87 21.97 1.77
C ARG A 275 12.91 22.60 0.85
N ASP A 276 12.87 23.93 0.71
CA ASP A 276 13.80 24.65 -0.16
C ASP A 276 15.27 24.52 0.29
N THR A 277 15.49 24.36 1.57
CA THR A 277 16.82 24.10 2.14
C THR A 277 16.84 22.86 3.01
N GLU A 278 17.98 22.19 3.06
CA GLU A 278 18.19 21.02 3.93
C GLU A 278 17.96 21.39 5.41
N LYS A 279 18.38 22.60 5.82
CA LYS A 279 18.16 23.11 7.18
C LYS A 279 16.66 23.17 7.53
N GLU A 280 15.83 23.65 6.63
CA GLU A 280 14.37 23.72 6.83
C GLU A 280 13.74 22.33 6.88
N ALA A 281 14.18 21.41 6.01
CA ALA A 281 13.70 20.04 6.01
C ALA A 281 13.99 19.33 7.34
N TRP A 282 15.23 19.44 7.84
CA TRP A 282 15.61 18.87 9.13
C TRP A 282 14.97 19.59 10.32
N ALA A 283 14.73 20.90 10.23
CA ALA A 283 13.99 21.64 11.25
C ALA A 283 12.55 21.12 11.36
N GLN A 284 11.90 20.82 10.24
CA GLN A 284 10.57 20.21 10.25
C GLN A 284 10.58 18.79 10.81
N HIS A 285 11.55 17.95 10.40
CA HIS A 285 11.72 16.62 10.97
C HIS A 285 11.84 16.69 12.49
N LYS A 286 12.68 17.60 12.99
CA LYS A 286 12.83 17.82 14.44
C LYS A 286 11.54 18.31 15.09
N ALA A 287 10.81 19.23 14.45
CA ALA A 287 9.54 19.73 14.98
C ALA A 287 8.49 18.63 15.10
N ILE A 288 8.44 17.68 14.17
CA ILE A 288 7.56 16.49 14.26
C ILE A 288 7.94 15.65 15.47
N LEU A 289 9.22 15.38 15.68
CA LEU A 289 9.72 14.61 16.83
C LEU A 289 9.46 15.30 18.16
N ASP A 290 9.77 16.60 18.26
CA ASP A 290 9.63 17.38 19.50
C ASP A 290 8.17 17.51 19.95
N ASN A 291 7.21 17.47 19.02
CA ASN A 291 5.78 17.58 19.29
C ASN A 291 5.06 16.22 19.31
N GLN A 292 5.76 15.11 19.50
CA GLN A 292 5.13 13.81 19.59
C GLN A 292 4.17 13.73 20.80
N ASP A 293 3.07 13.02 20.62
CA ASP A 293 2.25 12.56 21.74
C ASP A 293 2.91 11.30 22.31
N PRO A 294 3.51 11.35 23.52
CA PRO A 294 4.35 10.26 23.99
C PRO A 294 3.54 8.97 24.24
N VAL A 295 2.27 9.08 24.68
CA VAL A 295 1.41 7.91 24.92
C VAL A 295 1.03 7.24 23.62
N ALA A 296 0.61 8.03 22.62
CA ALA A 296 0.26 7.53 21.30
C ALA A 296 1.47 6.92 20.61
N ALA A 297 2.63 7.57 20.67
CA ALA A 297 3.88 7.09 20.10
C ALA A 297 4.33 5.76 20.70
N ASP A 298 4.27 5.64 22.03
CA ASP A 298 4.65 4.40 22.75
C ASP A 298 3.71 3.24 22.42
N ASN A 299 2.40 3.47 22.40
CA ASN A 299 1.43 2.43 22.10
C ASN A 299 1.54 1.98 20.63
N PHE A 300 1.75 2.93 19.71
CA PHE A 300 1.97 2.65 18.30
C PHE A 300 3.23 1.81 18.09
N TYR A 301 4.36 2.22 18.66
CA TYR A 301 5.63 1.50 18.62
C TYR A 301 5.50 0.07 19.18
N LYS A 302 4.94 -0.08 20.38
CA LYS A 302 4.76 -1.39 21.04
C LYS A 302 3.94 -2.37 20.20
N THR A 303 2.94 -1.87 19.46
CA THR A 303 2.09 -2.72 18.60
C THR A 303 2.87 -3.40 17.50
N PHE A 304 3.90 -2.74 16.95
CA PHE A 304 4.69 -3.30 15.86
C PHE A 304 5.91 -4.10 16.31
N VAL A 305 6.56 -3.67 17.37
CA VAL A 305 7.75 -4.38 17.91
C VAL A 305 7.37 -5.67 18.63
N GLY A 306 6.19 -5.74 19.21
CA GLY A 306 5.65 -6.94 19.87
C GLY A 306 5.00 -7.96 18.92
N GLY A 307 4.87 -7.65 17.63
CA GLY A 307 4.20 -8.51 16.66
C GLY A 307 5.15 -9.48 15.94
N ASP A 308 4.56 -10.41 15.17
CA ASP A 308 5.28 -11.45 14.40
C ASP A 308 6.08 -10.90 13.21
N GLN A 309 5.98 -9.59 12.93
CA GLN A 309 6.58 -8.97 11.73
C GLN A 309 8.09 -8.74 11.88
N ALA A 310 8.87 -9.59 11.25
CA ALA A 310 10.34 -9.51 11.27
C ALA A 310 10.89 -8.17 10.76
N SER A 311 10.22 -7.52 9.80
CA SER A 311 10.65 -6.26 9.19
C SER A 311 10.69 -5.08 10.15
N TRP A 312 9.90 -5.10 11.22
CA TRP A 312 9.77 -3.97 12.13
C TRP A 312 10.57 -4.11 13.41
N LYS A 313 11.22 -5.26 13.63
CA LYS A 313 12.00 -5.53 14.86
C LYS A 313 13.21 -4.59 15.04
N GLN A 314 13.70 -4.01 13.96
CA GLN A 314 14.83 -3.06 14.00
C GLN A 314 14.39 -1.59 13.94
N ALA A 315 13.09 -1.31 13.84
CA ALA A 315 12.58 0.04 13.77
C ALA A 315 12.69 0.74 15.14
N THR A 316 13.19 1.96 15.15
CA THR A 316 13.26 2.78 16.36
C THR A 316 11.91 3.43 16.66
N ARG A 317 11.71 3.84 17.91
CA ARG A 317 10.53 4.60 18.31
C ARG A 317 10.40 5.92 17.50
N GLU A 318 11.50 6.61 17.27
CA GLU A 318 11.54 7.85 16.48
C GLU A 318 11.09 7.62 15.04
N GLN A 319 11.48 6.50 14.44
CA GLN A 319 10.99 6.11 13.11
C GLN A 319 9.47 6.06 13.06
N TRP A 320 8.82 5.51 14.09
CA TRP A 320 7.36 5.42 14.16
C TRP A 320 6.69 6.78 14.40
N VAL A 321 7.38 7.70 15.08
CA VAL A 321 6.89 9.09 15.25
C VAL A 321 6.86 9.83 13.91
N ILE A 322 7.84 9.62 13.05
CA ILE A 322 7.87 10.26 11.72
C ILE A 322 6.85 9.63 10.77
N GLY A 323 6.59 8.32 10.85
CA GLY A 323 5.57 7.70 10.02
C GLY A 323 5.94 6.35 9.40
N GLY A 324 6.90 5.65 10.00
CA GLY A 324 7.21 4.26 9.61
C GLY A 324 8.41 4.16 8.69
N ASN A 325 8.32 3.73 7.53
CA ASN A 325 9.33 3.32 6.55
C ASN A 325 10.57 4.23 6.39
N VAL A 326 11.21 4.22 5.24
CA VAL A 326 12.42 5.03 4.97
C VAL A 326 12.11 6.53 5.02
N HIS A 327 12.96 7.32 5.69
CA HIS A 327 12.79 8.76 5.78
C HIS A 327 13.66 9.46 4.74
N LEU A 328 13.03 10.22 3.85
CA LEU A 328 13.71 11.06 2.87
C LEU A 328 13.52 12.52 3.28
N VAL A 329 14.60 13.11 3.81
CA VAL A 329 14.61 14.49 4.34
C VAL A 329 15.63 15.29 3.55
N GLY A 330 15.22 16.43 2.97
CA GLY A 330 16.15 17.28 2.22
C GLY A 330 15.50 18.23 1.23
N THR A 331 16.32 18.72 0.30
CA THR A 331 15.88 19.57 -0.82
C THR A 331 15.24 18.74 -1.93
N PRO A 332 14.53 19.36 -2.90
CA PRO A 332 13.99 18.64 -4.05
C PRO A 332 15.03 17.78 -4.80
N GLU A 333 16.23 18.28 -4.97
CA GLU A 333 17.33 17.58 -5.64
C GLU A 333 17.77 16.34 -4.85
N GLN A 334 17.89 16.47 -3.53
CA GLN A 334 18.24 15.36 -2.64
C GLN A 334 17.14 14.28 -2.64
N ILE A 335 15.87 14.67 -2.65
CA ILE A 335 14.76 13.72 -2.73
C ILE A 335 14.79 12.93 -4.06
N VAL A 336 15.08 13.61 -5.17
CA VAL A 336 15.19 12.92 -6.48
C VAL A 336 16.41 12.01 -6.53
N ASP A 337 17.53 12.40 -5.93
CA ASP A 337 18.71 11.52 -5.80
C ASP A 337 18.37 10.24 -5.03
N TRP A 338 17.62 10.36 -3.93
CA TRP A 338 17.13 9.19 -3.20
C TRP A 338 16.23 8.29 -4.05
N PHE A 339 15.35 8.85 -4.86
CA PHE A 339 14.50 8.04 -5.76
C PHE A 339 15.34 7.31 -6.83
N ILE A 340 16.39 7.94 -7.34
CA ILE A 340 17.34 7.29 -8.25
C ILE A 340 18.02 6.11 -7.56
N ARG A 341 18.51 6.30 -6.33
CA ARG A 341 19.18 5.25 -5.55
C ARG A 341 18.23 4.10 -5.20
N LEU A 342 16.99 4.39 -4.79
CA LEU A 342 15.98 3.36 -4.52
C LEU A 342 15.65 2.56 -5.78
N LYS A 343 15.56 3.21 -6.94
CA LYS A 343 15.43 2.52 -8.22
C LYS A 343 16.63 1.62 -8.52
N GLN A 344 17.85 2.11 -8.34
CA GLN A 344 19.09 1.34 -8.50
C GLN A 344 19.15 0.15 -7.53
N ALA A 345 18.56 0.30 -6.34
CA ALA A 345 18.39 -0.78 -5.37
C ALA A 345 17.28 -1.79 -5.74
N GLY A 346 16.73 -1.69 -6.96
CA GLY A 346 15.79 -2.64 -7.53
C GLY A 346 14.31 -2.37 -7.23
N CYS A 347 13.97 -1.22 -6.65
CA CYS A 347 12.57 -0.81 -6.50
C CYS A 347 12.01 -0.34 -7.85
N ASP A 348 10.84 -0.84 -8.22
CA ASP A 348 10.13 -0.43 -9.43
C ASP A 348 9.27 0.82 -9.19
N GLY A 349 9.04 1.15 -7.92
CA GLY A 349 8.28 2.33 -7.54
C GLY A 349 8.51 2.79 -6.11
N VAL A 350 7.99 4.00 -5.84
CA VAL A 350 7.88 4.58 -4.50
C VAL A 350 6.44 4.98 -4.23
N GLN A 351 5.96 4.69 -3.02
CA GLN A 351 4.67 5.14 -2.54
C GLN A 351 4.91 6.14 -1.41
N VAL A 352 4.91 7.40 -1.75
CA VAL A 352 5.23 8.46 -0.79
C VAL A 352 4.09 8.71 0.19
N ASN A 353 4.45 9.14 1.38
CA ASN A 353 3.55 9.78 2.32
C ASN A 353 4.19 11.07 2.85
N PHE A 354 3.35 11.93 3.42
CA PHE A 354 3.72 13.25 3.90
C PHE A 354 3.25 13.46 5.34
N TYR A 355 3.80 14.48 5.99
CA TYR A 355 3.30 14.92 7.30
C TYR A 355 2.03 15.76 7.17
N ASP A 356 2.05 16.78 6.32
CA ASP A 356 0.88 17.59 5.96
C ASP A 356 0.54 17.40 4.48
N PHE A 357 -0.45 16.55 4.20
CA PHE A 357 -0.61 15.93 2.89
C PHE A 357 -0.85 16.91 1.74
N LEU A 358 -1.84 17.78 1.81
CA LEU A 358 -2.14 18.66 0.67
C LEU A 358 -1.04 19.69 0.41
N PRO A 359 -0.53 20.43 1.42
CA PRO A 359 0.57 21.36 1.19
C PRO A 359 1.85 20.67 0.70
N ASP A 360 2.22 19.53 1.30
CA ASP A 360 3.42 18.78 0.90
C ASP A 360 3.27 18.16 -0.48
N LEU A 361 2.08 17.70 -0.85
CA LEU A 361 1.77 17.18 -2.19
C LEU A 361 1.86 18.28 -3.26
N GLU A 362 1.36 19.49 -2.96
CA GLU A 362 1.50 20.63 -3.86
C GLU A 362 2.97 21.03 -4.03
N TYR A 363 3.71 21.12 -2.94
CA TYR A 363 5.14 21.41 -2.99
C TYR A 363 5.91 20.35 -3.78
N PHE A 364 5.63 19.08 -3.55
CA PHE A 364 6.21 17.96 -4.29
C PHE A 364 5.90 18.07 -5.79
N GLY A 365 4.65 18.40 -6.12
CA GLY A 365 4.21 18.58 -7.52
C GLY A 365 4.97 19.71 -8.23
N GLN A 366 5.23 20.82 -7.53
CA GLN A 366 5.87 21.99 -8.09
C GLN A 366 7.40 21.87 -8.15
N ARG A 367 8.02 21.24 -7.17
CA ARG A 367 9.47 21.27 -6.98
C ARG A 367 10.17 19.94 -7.28
N VAL A 368 9.57 18.80 -6.94
CA VAL A 368 10.20 17.48 -7.08
C VAL A 368 9.86 16.83 -8.41
N LEU A 369 8.58 16.84 -8.81
CA LEU A 369 8.16 16.19 -10.06
C LEU A 369 8.87 16.70 -11.33
N PRO A 370 9.13 17.99 -11.52
CA PRO A 370 9.92 18.47 -12.66
C PRO A 370 11.32 17.85 -12.70
N LEU A 371 12.00 17.77 -11.55
CA LEU A 371 13.32 17.15 -11.44
C LEU A 371 13.28 15.64 -11.68
N MET A 372 12.24 14.94 -11.22
CA MET A 372 12.04 13.52 -11.55
C MET A 372 11.91 13.28 -13.07
N ARG A 373 11.25 14.22 -13.79
CA ARG A 373 11.15 14.14 -15.26
C ARG A 373 12.51 14.39 -15.91
N GLN A 374 13.25 15.39 -15.46
CA GLN A 374 14.61 15.66 -15.95
C GLN A 374 15.56 14.47 -15.70
N ALA A 375 15.41 13.78 -14.58
CA ALA A 375 16.17 12.57 -14.25
C ALA A 375 15.70 11.30 -15.00
N GLY A 376 14.68 11.41 -15.86
CA GLY A 376 14.14 10.26 -16.60
C GLY A 376 13.38 9.23 -15.74
N LEU A 377 13.03 9.58 -14.51
CA LEU A 377 12.24 8.72 -13.63
C LEU A 377 10.75 8.72 -14.03
N ARG A 378 10.27 9.81 -14.60
CA ARG A 378 8.89 9.99 -15.05
C ARG A 378 8.83 10.51 -16.47
N ALA A 379 7.91 10.00 -17.27
CA ALA A 379 7.57 10.60 -18.55
C ALA A 379 6.94 12.00 -18.33
N GLY A 380 7.11 12.89 -19.29
CA GLY A 380 6.37 14.14 -19.30
C GLY A 380 4.85 13.87 -19.30
N LEU A 381 4.07 14.77 -18.68
CA LEU A 381 2.63 14.74 -18.88
C LEU A 381 2.38 14.97 -20.36
N THR A 382 2.14 13.91 -21.13
CA THR A 382 1.59 14.07 -22.48
C THR A 382 0.21 14.70 -22.30
N ALA A 383 0.00 15.82 -22.95
CA ALA A 383 -1.31 16.47 -23.05
C ALA A 383 -2.24 15.52 -23.85
N HIS A 384 -2.71 14.46 -23.21
CA HIS A 384 -3.77 13.61 -23.75
C HIS A 384 -5.04 13.87 -22.96
N ALA A 385 -5.83 14.70 -23.63
CA ALA A 385 -7.28 14.89 -23.54
C ALA A 385 -7.82 15.35 -22.19
N ALA A 386 -8.21 16.58 -22.20
CA ALA A 386 -9.34 17.12 -21.46
C ALA A 386 -10.61 16.26 -21.65
#